data_22916a7487675ab81aa084f7dc5a8cc5
#
_entry.id   22916a7487675ab81aa084f7dc5a8cc5
#
_cell.length_a   1.000
_cell.length_b   1.000
_cell.length_c   1.000
_cell.angle_alpha   90.00
_cell.angle_beta   90.00
_cell.angle_gamma   90.00
#
_symmetry.space_group_name_H-M   'P 1'
#
loop_
_entity.id
_entity.type
_entity.pdbx_description
1 polymer ?
#
loop_
_entity_poly.entity_id
_entity_poly.type
_entity_poly.pdbx_seq_one_letter_code
_entity_poly.pdbx_strand_id
1 'polypeptide(L)'
;MRTTILCLALIPALAAAQTAPQPAPSAPRPKKVLTPDQIAFQAQMNVYYAEHALLATAATSAYTAEMAREKADACPNATAAYDINLCLAHEDEITDANYRAFTAAVRAMLALPQPTFPGETTPYVGPTGPEATPATNTAAFDAAEAAWHAYATAECNAVDTLWRSGTIVNAMVGYCELRMARTRLHELNDAYEMLLYH
;
A
#
# COMPACT_ATOMS: atom_id res chain seq x y z
N MET A 1 53.10 19.91 -33.80
CA MET A 1 53.14 19.49 -32.41
C MET A 1 53.23 17.98 -32.33
N ARG A 2 54.35 17.44 -31.82
CA ARG A 2 54.71 16.03 -31.82
C ARG A 2 54.10 15.34 -30.60
N THR A 3 53.23 14.36 -30.79
CA THR A 3 52.62 13.55 -29.71
C THR A 3 53.47 12.30 -29.52
N THR A 4 54.13 12.19 -28.39
CA THR A 4 54.98 11.08 -27.98
C THR A 4 54.06 10.00 -27.33
N ILE A 5 54.01 8.83 -27.95
CA ILE A 5 53.28 7.68 -27.42
C ILE A 5 54.25 6.90 -26.49
N LEU A 6 53.91 6.82 -25.23
CA LEU A 6 54.65 6.05 -24.20
C LEU A 6 53.99 4.67 -24.12
N CYS A 7 54.72 3.63 -24.63
CA CYS A 7 54.33 2.24 -24.44
C CYS A 7 54.73 1.77 -23.03
N LEU A 8 53.72 1.51 -22.15
CA LEU A 8 53.95 0.80 -20.89
C LEU A 8 53.82 -0.70 -21.13
N ALA A 9 54.93 -1.41 -20.90
CA ALA A 9 54.97 -2.86 -20.96
C ALA A 9 54.31 -3.44 -19.67
N LEU A 10 53.21 -4.17 -19.84
CA LEU A 10 52.54 -4.93 -18.77
C LEU A 10 53.28 -6.28 -18.61
N ILE A 11 53.91 -6.47 -17.45
CA ILE A 11 54.48 -7.74 -16.98
C ILE A 11 53.33 -8.56 -16.38
N PRO A 12 52.99 -9.77 -16.84
CA PRO A 12 52.02 -10.61 -16.18
C PRO A 12 52.66 -11.25 -14.90
N ALA A 13 52.16 -10.81 -13.72
CA ALA A 13 52.47 -11.50 -12.46
C ALA A 13 51.63 -12.80 -12.43
N LEU A 14 52.27 -13.96 -12.55
CA LEU A 14 51.64 -15.25 -12.24
C LEU A 14 51.34 -15.28 -10.72
N ALA A 15 50.12 -15.01 -10.32
CA ALA A 15 49.62 -15.29 -9.01
C ALA A 15 49.36 -16.80 -8.87
N ALA A 16 50.19 -17.50 -8.13
CA ALA A 16 49.96 -18.88 -7.72
C ALA A 16 48.71 -18.87 -6.77
N ALA A 17 47.62 -19.32 -7.29
CA ALA A 17 46.37 -19.53 -6.52
C ALA A 17 46.67 -20.65 -5.48
N GLN A 18 46.87 -20.26 -4.23
CA GLN A 18 46.85 -21.19 -3.10
C GLN A 18 45.41 -21.66 -2.93
N THR A 19 45.10 -22.86 -3.33
CA THR A 19 43.84 -23.55 -3.05
C THR A 19 43.76 -23.74 -1.52
N ALA A 20 43.00 -22.85 -0.87
CA ALA A 20 42.66 -23.04 0.54
C ALA A 20 41.88 -24.38 0.69
N PRO A 21 42.18 -25.19 1.72
CA PRO A 21 41.45 -26.43 1.92
C PRO A 21 39.96 -26.17 2.05
N GLN A 22 39.16 -26.82 1.23
CA GLN A 22 37.73 -26.74 1.22
C GLN A 22 37.20 -27.21 2.60
N PRO A 23 36.42 -26.41 3.33
CA PRO A 23 35.89 -26.86 4.61
C PRO A 23 35.05 -28.13 4.41
N ALA A 24 35.27 -29.11 5.27
CA ALA A 24 34.57 -30.37 5.27
C ALA A 24 33.04 -30.13 5.29
N PRO A 25 32.26 -30.90 4.55
CA PRO A 25 30.81 -30.74 4.55
C PRO A 25 30.30 -30.86 6.00
N SER A 26 29.64 -29.80 6.48
CA SER A 26 29.05 -29.78 7.81
C SER A 26 28.01 -30.88 7.92
N ALA A 27 28.07 -31.66 8.98
CA ALA A 27 27.08 -32.71 9.25
C ALA A 27 25.64 -32.11 9.20
N PRO A 28 24.65 -32.84 8.65
CA PRO A 28 23.28 -32.35 8.57
C PRO A 28 22.78 -32.00 9.98
N ARG A 29 22.34 -30.74 10.17
CA ARG A 29 21.76 -30.34 11.46
C ARG A 29 20.53 -31.18 11.76
N PRO A 30 20.40 -31.72 12.98
CA PRO A 30 19.21 -32.45 13.36
C PRO A 30 17.98 -31.59 13.14
N LYS A 31 16.93 -32.14 12.49
CA LYS A 31 15.66 -31.46 12.31
C LYS A 31 15.06 -31.20 13.71
N LYS A 32 14.85 -29.93 14.05
CA LYS A 32 14.20 -29.54 15.31
C LYS A 32 12.76 -30.04 15.30
N VAL A 33 12.42 -30.92 16.21
CA VAL A 33 11.03 -31.38 16.41
C VAL A 33 10.30 -30.26 17.14
N LEU A 34 9.20 -29.77 16.56
CA LEU A 34 8.37 -28.74 17.16
C LEU A 34 7.54 -29.32 18.30
N THR A 35 7.34 -28.53 19.36
CA THR A 35 6.41 -28.87 20.44
C THR A 35 4.95 -28.71 19.96
N PRO A 36 3.96 -29.34 20.62
CA PRO A 36 2.55 -29.15 20.31
C PRO A 36 2.12 -27.67 20.29
N ASP A 37 2.63 -26.87 21.23
CA ASP A 37 2.33 -25.43 21.31
C ASP A 37 2.94 -24.64 20.11
N GLN A 38 4.15 -25.00 19.70
CA GLN A 38 4.76 -24.41 18.50
C GLN A 38 3.98 -24.77 17.23
N ILE A 39 3.45 -25.99 17.15
CA ILE A 39 2.60 -26.42 16.02
C ILE A 39 1.29 -25.63 16.03
N ALA A 40 0.64 -25.48 17.18
CA ALA A 40 -0.60 -24.71 17.31
C ALA A 40 -0.41 -23.24 16.94
N PHE A 41 0.67 -22.60 17.44
CA PHE A 41 1.02 -21.23 17.09
C PHE A 41 1.30 -21.06 15.59
N GLN A 42 2.05 -21.98 14.99
CA GLN A 42 2.32 -21.98 13.56
C GLN A 42 1.02 -22.06 12.74
N ALA A 43 0.06 -22.85 13.18
CA ALA A 43 -1.24 -22.94 12.51
C ALA A 43 -2.01 -21.61 12.57
N GLN A 44 -2.02 -20.92 13.72
CA GLN A 44 -2.61 -19.58 13.85
C GLN A 44 -1.91 -18.56 12.95
N MET A 45 -0.58 -18.56 12.92
CA MET A 45 0.21 -17.68 12.05
C MET A 45 -0.12 -17.90 10.57
N ASN A 46 -0.27 -19.17 10.14
CA ASN A 46 -0.62 -19.48 8.77
C ASN A 46 -2.01 -18.94 8.38
N VAL A 47 -2.99 -19.03 9.28
CA VAL A 47 -4.33 -18.45 9.06
C VAL A 47 -4.24 -16.93 8.98
N TYR A 48 -3.56 -16.30 9.94
CA TYR A 48 -3.36 -14.85 9.96
C TYR A 48 -2.74 -14.34 8.65
N TYR A 49 -1.64 -14.94 8.21
CA TYR A 49 -0.98 -14.52 6.97
C TYR A 49 -1.81 -14.79 5.71
N ALA A 50 -2.62 -15.86 5.70
CA ALA A 50 -3.50 -16.14 4.57
C ALA A 50 -4.61 -15.09 4.45
N GLU A 51 -5.26 -14.73 5.57
CA GLU A 51 -6.28 -13.68 5.61
C GLU A 51 -5.67 -12.31 5.27
N HIS A 52 -4.52 -11.98 5.85
CA HIS A 52 -3.80 -10.75 5.56
C HIS A 52 -3.48 -10.62 4.07
N ALA A 53 -2.96 -11.66 3.44
CA ALA A 53 -2.61 -11.65 2.01
C ALA A 53 -3.83 -11.45 1.10
N LEU A 54 -4.98 -12.03 1.46
CA LEU A 54 -6.24 -11.80 0.71
C LEU A 54 -6.67 -10.33 0.79
N LEU A 55 -6.63 -9.74 1.98
CA LEU A 55 -7.00 -8.34 2.19
C LEU A 55 -6.01 -7.38 1.51
N ALA A 56 -4.70 -7.64 1.61
CA ALA A 56 -3.67 -6.88 0.93
C ALA A 56 -3.86 -6.93 -0.61
N THR A 57 -4.21 -8.11 -1.15
CA THR A 57 -4.52 -8.26 -2.56
C THR A 57 -5.76 -7.44 -2.95
N ALA A 58 -6.81 -7.44 -2.14
CA ALA A 58 -8.01 -6.66 -2.41
C ALA A 58 -7.72 -5.14 -2.42
N ALA A 59 -6.98 -4.63 -1.42
CA ALA A 59 -6.57 -3.24 -1.36
C ALA A 59 -5.71 -2.84 -2.56
N THR A 60 -4.64 -3.58 -2.84
CA THR A 60 -3.71 -3.26 -3.93
C THR A 60 -4.37 -3.37 -5.30
N SER A 61 -5.34 -4.27 -5.48
CA SER A 61 -6.13 -4.37 -6.72
C SER A 61 -7.00 -3.13 -6.93
N ALA A 62 -7.70 -2.66 -5.89
CA ALA A 62 -8.52 -1.46 -5.96
C ALA A 62 -7.66 -0.20 -6.24
N TYR A 63 -6.53 -0.07 -5.55
CA TYR A 63 -5.57 1.00 -5.79
C TYR A 63 -5.04 0.99 -7.22
N THR A 64 -4.57 -0.17 -7.70
CA THR A 64 -4.01 -0.31 -9.06
C THR A 64 -5.04 -0.01 -10.13
N ALA A 65 -6.30 -0.45 -9.93
CA ALA A 65 -7.39 -0.15 -10.85
C ALA A 65 -7.62 1.36 -10.95
N GLU A 66 -7.65 2.08 -9.81
CA GLU A 66 -7.85 3.53 -9.83
C GLU A 66 -6.64 4.28 -10.42
N MET A 67 -5.41 3.87 -10.12
CA MET A 67 -4.21 4.49 -10.69
C MET A 67 -4.11 4.30 -12.21
N ALA A 68 -4.61 3.19 -12.73
CA ALA A 68 -4.70 2.97 -14.18
C ALA A 68 -5.72 3.93 -14.83
N ARG A 69 -6.82 4.23 -14.13
CA ARG A 69 -7.85 5.20 -14.57
C ARG A 69 -7.37 6.64 -14.46
N GLU A 70 -6.62 6.99 -13.42
CA GLU A 70 -6.04 8.33 -13.24
C GLU A 70 -5.10 8.72 -14.38
N LYS A 71 -4.37 7.74 -14.94
CA LYS A 71 -3.47 7.97 -16.09
C LYS A 71 -4.21 8.21 -17.40
N ALA A 72 -5.46 7.75 -17.50
CA ALA A 72 -6.33 8.04 -18.63
C ALA A 72 -7.00 9.39 -18.40
N ASP A 73 -7.22 10.16 -19.47
CA ASP A 73 -8.06 11.35 -19.37
C ASP A 73 -9.49 10.90 -18.98
N ALA A 74 -9.99 11.41 -17.87
CA ALA A 74 -11.28 11.00 -17.34
C ALA A 74 -12.41 11.21 -18.34
N CYS A 75 -12.40 12.35 -19.08
CA CYS A 75 -13.51 12.73 -19.96
C CYS A 75 -13.03 13.28 -21.30
N PRO A 76 -12.24 12.52 -22.09
CA PRO A 76 -11.48 13.05 -23.23
C PRO A 76 -12.38 13.57 -24.38
N ASN A 77 -13.61 13.07 -24.49
CA ASN A 77 -14.53 13.42 -25.58
C ASN A 77 -15.69 14.32 -25.13
N ALA A 78 -15.76 14.68 -23.85
CA ALA A 78 -16.83 15.50 -23.31
C ALA A 78 -16.52 16.98 -23.55
N THR A 79 -17.27 17.65 -24.43
CA THR A 79 -17.04 19.06 -24.78
C THR A 79 -18.16 19.98 -24.29
N ALA A 80 -19.37 19.45 -24.12
CA ALA A 80 -20.50 20.19 -23.56
C ALA A 80 -20.57 19.98 -22.03
N ALA A 81 -21.00 21.01 -21.30
CA ALA A 81 -21.11 20.93 -19.83
C ALA A 81 -21.97 19.73 -19.36
N TYR A 82 -23.01 19.39 -20.07
CA TYR A 82 -23.83 18.23 -19.76
C TYR A 82 -23.06 16.91 -19.89
N ASP A 83 -22.29 16.73 -20.96
CA ASP A 83 -21.52 15.52 -21.21
C ASP A 83 -20.39 15.39 -20.19
N ILE A 84 -19.75 16.51 -19.83
CA ILE A 84 -18.71 16.57 -18.80
C ILE A 84 -19.30 16.13 -17.46
N ASN A 85 -20.47 16.65 -17.07
CA ASN A 85 -21.10 16.31 -15.80
C ASN A 85 -21.49 14.82 -15.73
N LEU A 86 -22.05 14.25 -16.80
CA LEU A 86 -22.37 12.82 -16.84
C LEU A 86 -21.12 11.94 -16.75
N CYS A 87 -20.08 12.32 -17.48
CA CYS A 87 -18.83 11.61 -17.46
C CYS A 87 -18.18 11.64 -16.06
N LEU A 88 -18.10 12.82 -15.45
CA LEU A 88 -17.52 12.96 -14.10
C LEU A 88 -18.33 12.22 -13.04
N ALA A 89 -19.66 12.23 -13.12
CA ALA A 89 -20.49 11.45 -12.19
C ALA A 89 -20.21 9.94 -12.29
N HIS A 90 -19.99 9.43 -13.52
CA HIS A 90 -19.61 8.03 -13.73
C HIS A 90 -18.19 7.73 -13.23
N GLU A 91 -17.23 8.64 -13.48
CA GLU A 91 -15.87 8.51 -12.98
C GLU A 91 -15.83 8.51 -11.45
N ASP A 92 -16.60 9.39 -10.81
CA ASP A 92 -16.69 9.49 -9.36
C ASP A 92 -17.30 8.21 -8.74
N GLU A 93 -18.36 7.66 -9.32
CA GLU A 93 -18.96 6.40 -8.86
C GLU A 93 -17.94 5.25 -8.83
N ILE A 94 -17.11 5.12 -9.88
CA ILE A 94 -16.09 4.05 -9.93
C ILE A 94 -14.95 4.34 -8.96
N THR A 95 -14.50 5.59 -8.87
CA THR A 95 -13.44 6.00 -7.93
C THR A 95 -13.87 5.77 -6.49
N ASP A 96 -15.12 6.12 -6.13
CA ASP A 96 -15.69 5.88 -4.83
C ASP A 96 -15.80 4.37 -4.51
N ALA A 97 -16.16 3.54 -5.49
CA ALA A 97 -16.17 2.09 -5.32
C ALA A 97 -14.75 1.53 -5.03
N ASN A 98 -13.73 1.98 -5.77
CA ASN A 98 -12.34 1.59 -5.55
C ASN A 98 -11.83 2.11 -4.19
N TYR A 99 -12.15 3.34 -3.84
CA TYR A 99 -11.82 3.92 -2.55
C TYR A 99 -12.40 3.12 -1.38
N ARG A 100 -13.70 2.79 -1.45
CA ARG A 100 -14.36 1.97 -0.42
C ARG A 100 -13.76 0.56 -0.34
N ALA A 101 -13.46 -0.07 -1.47
CA ALA A 101 -12.84 -1.38 -1.48
C ALA A 101 -11.45 -1.36 -0.83
N PHE A 102 -10.63 -0.34 -1.13
CA PHE A 102 -9.31 -0.14 -0.54
C PHE A 102 -9.41 0.07 0.98
N THR A 103 -10.20 1.05 1.41
CA THR A 103 -10.33 1.41 2.84
C THR A 103 -10.94 0.28 3.67
N ALA A 104 -11.92 -0.44 3.14
CA ALA A 104 -12.49 -1.61 3.80
C ALA A 104 -11.45 -2.72 4.00
N ALA A 105 -10.60 -2.99 3.00
CA ALA A 105 -9.55 -3.98 3.10
C ALA A 105 -8.46 -3.58 4.10
N VAL A 106 -7.97 -2.33 4.07
CA VAL A 106 -7.01 -1.80 5.05
C VAL A 106 -7.59 -1.89 6.47
N ARG A 107 -8.82 -1.43 6.66
CA ARG A 107 -9.50 -1.51 7.95
C ARG A 107 -9.63 -2.94 8.47
N ALA A 108 -9.96 -3.88 7.57
CA ALA A 108 -10.05 -5.30 7.92
C ALA A 108 -8.68 -5.89 8.31
N MET A 109 -7.59 -5.52 7.62
CA MET A 109 -6.23 -5.91 8.02
C MET A 109 -5.87 -5.38 9.41
N LEU A 110 -6.20 -4.13 9.72
CA LEU A 110 -5.99 -3.52 11.04
C LEU A 110 -6.81 -4.19 12.14
N ALA A 111 -7.94 -4.81 11.78
CA ALA A 111 -8.82 -5.57 12.69
C ALA A 111 -8.41 -7.03 12.91
N LEU A 112 -7.47 -7.56 12.13
CA LEU A 112 -7.06 -8.96 12.26
C LEU A 112 -6.52 -9.25 13.67
N PRO A 113 -7.03 -10.29 14.33
CA PRO A 113 -6.53 -10.71 15.63
C PRO A 113 -5.10 -11.23 15.48
N GLN A 114 -4.17 -10.66 16.25
CA GLN A 114 -2.79 -11.11 16.23
C GLN A 114 -2.66 -12.49 16.90
N PRO A 115 -1.90 -13.43 16.31
CA PRO A 115 -1.64 -14.72 16.92
C PRO A 115 -0.96 -14.59 18.27
N THR A 116 -1.37 -15.42 19.22
CA THR A 116 -0.83 -15.45 20.57
C THR A 116 -0.18 -16.81 20.83
N PHE A 117 1.06 -16.84 21.35
CA PHE A 117 1.70 -18.09 21.69
C PHE A 117 0.96 -18.76 22.86
N PRO A 118 0.71 -20.08 22.83
CA PRO A 118 0.02 -20.77 23.91
C PRO A 118 0.69 -20.54 25.27
N GLY A 119 -0.08 -20.07 26.25
CA GLY A 119 0.41 -19.72 27.59
C GLY A 119 0.88 -18.28 27.76
N GLU A 120 0.95 -17.48 26.69
CA GLU A 120 1.18 -16.03 26.77
C GLU A 120 -0.16 -15.30 26.80
N THR A 121 -0.27 -14.29 27.68
CA THR A 121 -1.46 -13.44 27.80
C THR A 121 -1.34 -12.18 26.94
N THR A 122 -0.14 -11.87 26.46
CA THR A 122 0.12 -10.73 25.57
C THR A 122 0.24 -11.22 24.12
N PRO A 123 -0.47 -10.61 23.17
CA PRO A 123 -0.27 -10.87 21.75
C PRO A 123 1.20 -10.63 21.36
N TYR A 124 1.64 -11.31 20.31
CA TYR A 124 2.93 -10.96 19.68
C TYR A 124 2.89 -9.49 19.31
N VAL A 125 3.69 -8.72 20.02
CA VAL A 125 3.84 -7.29 19.74
C VAL A 125 4.78 -7.18 18.56
N GLY A 126 4.20 -6.92 17.38
CA GLY A 126 4.98 -6.50 16.22
C GLY A 126 5.70 -5.17 16.47
N PRO A 127 6.34 -4.56 15.48
CA PRO A 127 7.08 -3.30 15.63
C PRO A 127 6.22 -2.11 16.11
N THR A 128 4.92 -2.29 16.27
CA THR A 128 3.92 -1.24 16.58
C THR A 128 3.73 -0.91 18.07
N GLY A 129 4.45 -1.58 18.98
CA GLY A 129 4.37 -1.31 20.43
C GLY A 129 3.16 -1.98 21.14
N PRO A 130 3.18 -2.04 22.48
CA PRO A 130 2.24 -2.83 23.28
C PRO A 130 0.80 -2.27 23.33
N GLU A 131 0.60 -1.03 22.92
CA GLU A 131 -0.74 -0.37 22.92
C GLU A 131 -1.48 -0.52 21.59
N ALA A 132 -0.82 -1.02 20.54
CA ALA A 132 -1.43 -1.21 19.23
C ALA A 132 -2.24 -2.50 19.20
N THR A 133 -3.49 -2.42 19.58
CA THR A 133 -4.46 -3.52 19.46
C THR A 133 -5.30 -3.36 18.19
N PRO A 134 -5.93 -4.44 17.67
CA PRO A 134 -6.86 -4.32 16.56
C PRO A 134 -7.94 -3.25 16.79
N ALA A 135 -8.46 -3.12 17.99
CA ALA A 135 -9.47 -2.11 18.34
C ALA A 135 -8.92 -0.68 18.30
N THR A 136 -7.72 -0.43 18.85
CA THR A 136 -7.10 0.89 18.80
C THR A 136 -6.68 1.28 17.39
N ASN A 137 -6.18 0.34 16.61
CA ASN A 137 -5.77 0.57 15.22
C ASN A 137 -6.97 0.94 14.34
N THR A 138 -8.06 0.17 14.43
CA THR A 138 -9.28 0.46 13.65
C THR A 138 -9.93 1.76 14.08
N ALA A 139 -9.97 2.08 15.39
CA ALA A 139 -10.52 3.35 15.88
C ALA A 139 -9.70 4.56 15.39
N ALA A 140 -8.38 4.45 15.37
CA ALA A 140 -7.51 5.50 14.84
C ALA A 140 -7.69 5.69 13.33
N PHE A 141 -7.80 4.59 12.58
CA PHE A 141 -8.09 4.63 11.15
C PHE A 141 -9.44 5.30 10.87
N ASP A 142 -10.50 4.84 11.54
CA ASP A 142 -11.86 5.37 11.36
C ASP A 142 -11.91 6.87 11.68
N ALA A 143 -11.21 7.33 12.73
CA ALA A 143 -11.12 8.74 13.07
C ALA A 143 -10.39 9.57 12.03
N ALA A 144 -9.30 9.05 11.46
CA ALA A 144 -8.55 9.69 10.38
C ALA A 144 -9.40 9.82 9.11
N GLU A 145 -10.13 8.76 8.74
CA GLU A 145 -11.03 8.77 7.58
C GLU A 145 -12.19 9.77 7.78
N ALA A 146 -12.79 9.81 8.96
CA ALA A 146 -13.85 10.78 9.27
C ALA A 146 -13.35 12.24 9.16
N ALA A 147 -12.15 12.52 9.66
CA ALA A 147 -11.55 13.85 9.57
C ALA A 147 -11.23 14.23 8.11
N TRP A 148 -10.71 13.27 7.33
CA TRP A 148 -10.43 13.49 5.92
C TRP A 148 -11.71 13.76 5.12
N HIS A 149 -12.78 12.99 5.33
CA HIS A 149 -14.07 13.23 4.66
C HIS A 149 -14.64 14.61 4.97
N ALA A 150 -14.54 15.05 6.23
CA ALA A 150 -14.97 16.40 6.62
C ALA A 150 -14.16 17.49 5.89
N TYR A 151 -12.84 17.29 5.77
CA TYR A 151 -11.95 18.19 5.02
C TYR A 151 -12.30 18.22 3.52
N ALA A 152 -12.42 17.05 2.88
CA ALA A 152 -12.73 16.93 1.44
C ALA A 152 -14.09 17.60 1.11
N THR A 153 -15.09 17.38 1.96
CA THR A 153 -16.41 18.03 1.82
C THR A 153 -16.30 19.54 1.92
N ALA A 154 -15.55 20.06 2.90
CA ALA A 154 -15.37 21.50 3.08
C ALA A 154 -14.64 22.13 1.89
N GLU A 155 -13.61 21.46 1.37
CA GLU A 155 -12.84 21.92 0.21
C GLU A 155 -13.71 21.99 -1.05
N CYS A 156 -14.47 20.95 -1.36
CA CYS A 156 -15.32 20.95 -2.56
C CYS A 156 -16.55 21.86 -2.43
N ASN A 157 -17.06 22.09 -1.21
CA ASN A 157 -18.06 23.13 -0.95
C ASN A 157 -17.50 24.56 -1.19
N ALA A 158 -16.22 24.79 -0.92
CA ALA A 158 -15.58 26.07 -1.26
C ALA A 158 -15.49 26.26 -2.78
N VAL A 159 -15.19 25.20 -3.53
CA VAL A 159 -15.24 25.20 -5.00
C VAL A 159 -16.66 25.49 -5.51
N ASP A 160 -17.70 24.82 -4.97
CA ASP A 160 -19.10 25.13 -5.28
C ASP A 160 -19.41 26.62 -5.07
N THR A 161 -19.02 27.15 -3.92
CA THR A 161 -19.24 28.54 -3.59
C THR A 161 -18.58 29.51 -4.58
N LEU A 162 -17.35 29.19 -5.01
CA LEU A 162 -16.60 30.00 -5.96
C LEU A 162 -17.26 30.03 -7.35
N TRP A 163 -17.81 28.92 -7.80
CA TRP A 163 -18.36 28.75 -9.15
C TRP A 163 -19.90 28.79 -9.24
N ARG A 164 -20.58 29.03 -8.10
CA ARG A 164 -22.04 28.90 -7.95
C ARG A 164 -22.90 29.62 -8.99
N SER A 165 -22.42 30.74 -9.53
CA SER A 165 -23.13 31.47 -10.59
C SER A 165 -22.78 31.02 -12.01
N GLY A 166 -21.83 30.09 -12.16
CA GLY A 166 -21.34 29.62 -13.46
C GLY A 166 -22.07 28.35 -13.95
N THR A 167 -22.14 28.17 -15.25
CA THR A 167 -22.72 26.98 -15.89
C THR A 167 -21.85 25.73 -15.72
N ILE A 168 -20.61 25.90 -15.27
CA ILE A 168 -19.65 24.81 -15.10
C ILE A 168 -19.47 24.36 -13.64
N VAL A 169 -20.29 24.88 -12.71
CA VAL A 169 -20.17 24.60 -11.27
C VAL A 169 -20.13 23.10 -10.97
N ASN A 170 -21.04 22.32 -11.54
CA ASN A 170 -21.10 20.88 -11.31
C ASN A 170 -19.84 20.14 -11.80
N ALA A 171 -19.29 20.57 -12.95
CA ALA A 171 -18.02 20.03 -13.45
C ALA A 171 -16.87 20.34 -12.50
N MET A 172 -16.79 21.57 -11.98
CA MET A 172 -15.72 21.97 -11.06
C MET A 172 -15.78 21.26 -9.73
N VAL A 173 -17.00 21.02 -9.20
CA VAL A 173 -17.22 20.22 -7.98
C VAL A 173 -16.86 18.76 -8.25
N GLY A 174 -17.33 18.14 -9.33
CA GLY A 174 -16.98 16.75 -9.68
C GLY A 174 -15.48 16.54 -9.88
N TYR A 175 -14.78 17.46 -10.53
CA TYR A 175 -13.30 17.40 -10.58
C TYR A 175 -12.65 17.52 -9.21
N CYS A 176 -13.20 18.34 -8.30
CA CYS A 176 -12.70 18.44 -6.93
C CYS A 176 -12.85 17.11 -6.20
N GLU A 177 -14.04 16.51 -6.21
CA GLU A 177 -14.36 15.25 -5.53
C GLU A 177 -13.50 14.12 -6.04
N LEU A 178 -13.40 13.94 -7.35
CA LEU A 178 -12.56 12.94 -8.00
C LEU A 178 -11.08 13.11 -7.61
N ARG A 179 -10.55 14.32 -7.66
CA ARG A 179 -9.17 14.63 -7.26
C ARG A 179 -8.93 14.32 -5.78
N MET A 180 -9.86 14.71 -4.90
CA MET A 180 -9.72 14.47 -3.48
C MET A 180 -9.67 12.98 -3.17
N ALA A 181 -10.57 12.18 -3.74
CA ALA A 181 -10.61 10.73 -3.53
C ALA A 181 -9.32 10.04 -4.03
N ARG A 182 -8.81 10.41 -5.21
CA ARG A 182 -7.55 9.89 -5.75
C ARG A 182 -6.34 10.26 -4.92
N THR A 183 -6.26 11.53 -4.50
CA THR A 183 -5.19 11.99 -3.58
C THR A 183 -5.21 11.18 -2.29
N ARG A 184 -6.40 10.92 -1.72
CA ARG A 184 -6.50 10.10 -0.51
C ARG A 184 -6.05 8.67 -0.70
N LEU A 185 -6.38 8.06 -1.82
CA LEU A 185 -5.90 6.71 -2.15
C LEU A 185 -4.36 6.64 -2.21
N HIS A 186 -3.69 7.64 -2.79
CA HIS A 186 -2.24 7.74 -2.77
C HIS A 186 -1.70 7.85 -1.35
N GLU A 187 -2.24 8.78 -0.55
CA GLU A 187 -1.82 8.97 0.84
C GLU A 187 -1.99 7.70 1.69
N LEU A 188 -3.09 6.99 1.51
CA LEU A 188 -3.36 5.75 2.24
C LEU A 188 -2.44 4.62 1.78
N ASN A 189 -2.21 4.47 0.47
CA ASN A 189 -1.27 3.49 -0.05
C ASN A 189 0.13 3.71 0.53
N ASP A 190 0.60 4.95 0.56
CA ASP A 190 1.92 5.29 1.11
C ASP A 190 1.97 5.10 2.63
N ALA A 191 0.94 5.56 3.35
CA ALA A 191 0.87 5.44 4.82
C ALA A 191 0.82 3.99 5.30
N TYR A 192 0.19 3.10 4.53
CA TYR A 192 0.02 1.68 4.87
C TYR A 192 0.90 0.75 4.03
N GLU A 193 1.94 1.27 3.36
CA GLU A 193 2.84 0.50 2.50
C GLU A 193 3.37 -0.77 3.19
N MET A 194 3.83 -0.64 4.44
CA MET A 194 4.35 -1.77 5.22
C MET A 194 3.27 -2.84 5.52
N LEU A 195 2.03 -2.44 5.65
CA LEU A 195 0.91 -3.35 5.86
C LEU A 195 0.48 -4.04 4.57
N LEU A 196 0.59 -3.37 3.44
CA LEU A 196 0.12 -3.85 2.15
C LEU A 196 1.10 -4.78 1.43
N TYR A 197 2.42 -4.57 1.60
CA TYR A 197 3.45 -5.19 0.77
C TYR A 197 4.47 -6.03 1.55
N HIS A 198 4.38 -6.12 2.88
CA HIS A 198 5.32 -6.83 3.76
C HIS A 198 4.61 -7.68 4.81
#